data_2c54c4de4b619b938573b52ac484c448
#
_entry.id   2c54c4de4b619b938573b52ac484c448
#
_cell.length_a   1.000
_cell.length_b   1.000
_cell.length_c   1.000
_cell.angle_alpha   90.00
_cell.angle_beta   90.00
_cell.angle_gamma   90.00
#
_symmetry.space_group_name_H-M   'P 1'
#
loop_
_entity.id
_entity.type
_entity.pdbx_description
1 polymer ?
#
loop_
_entity_poly.entity_id
_entity_poly.type
_entity_poly.pdbx_seq_one_letter_code
_entity_poly.pdbx_strand_id
1 'polypeptide(L)'
;MTSPAAIAGITAAAAGAALASGIAADNTMAKGAPQAADNLGEDFYKVLLEEEPFKSTTVKSILKSYRWAPFVPVARDSAMLTVLLLLSKYRLRNVPVIEPDKPDMVNFITQSAVVQGLERCKGRDWFDCIADKCISDLGLPFMSTAEVISIQSNELVLEAFKQMRDNKIGGLPVVEGPGKKIVGNVSIRDIRYLLLSPEITNFRKLTVIDFLERIVSSSLQTGNASHEPITCKLDSTLQSVIHTLASQSIHRIHVVDGQDELVGVITLRDVISCFVTEPPYHFDDYYGFAVKEIFIQ
;
A
#
# COMPACT_ATOMS: atom_id res chain seq x y z
N MET A 1 -0.29 -2.24 -29.45
CA MET A 1 -0.78 -0.96 -28.86
C MET A 1 -1.05 -1.23 -27.39
N THR A 2 -0.11 -0.90 -26.53
CA THR A 2 -0.22 -1.07 -25.08
C THR A 2 -1.08 0.04 -24.50
N SER A 3 -2.04 -0.33 -23.65
CA SER A 3 -2.97 0.62 -23.01
C SER A 3 -2.21 1.63 -22.13
N PRO A 4 -2.60 2.92 -22.08
CA PRO A 4 -1.98 3.93 -21.23
C PRO A 4 -1.94 3.56 -19.74
N ALA A 5 -2.87 2.74 -19.27
CA ALA A 5 -2.91 2.26 -17.88
C ALA A 5 -1.76 1.31 -17.51
N ALA A 6 -1.23 0.54 -18.47
CA ALA A 6 -0.08 -0.33 -18.23
C ALA A 6 1.22 0.46 -18.09
N ILE A 7 1.36 1.55 -18.82
CA ILE A 7 2.53 2.44 -18.76
C ILE A 7 2.54 3.22 -17.44
N ALA A 8 1.37 3.67 -16.95
CA ALA A 8 1.27 4.40 -15.68
C ALA A 8 1.66 3.54 -14.46
N GLY A 9 1.40 2.23 -14.50
CA GLY A 9 1.80 1.30 -13.43
C GLY A 9 3.32 1.11 -13.34
N ILE A 10 3.99 1.06 -14.49
CA ILE A 10 5.45 0.89 -14.58
C ILE A 10 6.17 2.19 -14.19
N THR A 11 5.62 3.34 -14.58
CA THR A 11 6.19 4.65 -14.26
C THR A 11 6.14 4.98 -12.77
N ALA A 12 5.07 4.63 -12.06
CA ALA A 12 4.97 4.87 -10.61
C ALA A 12 6.01 4.05 -9.81
N ALA A 13 6.31 2.82 -10.24
CA ALA A 13 7.33 1.99 -9.60
C ALA A 13 8.75 2.51 -9.90
N ALA A 14 9.02 2.96 -11.12
CA ALA A 14 10.30 3.51 -11.51
C ALA A 14 10.58 4.88 -10.86
N ALA A 15 9.57 5.75 -10.75
CA ALA A 15 9.69 7.02 -10.07
C ALA A 15 9.95 6.84 -8.56
N GLY A 16 9.28 5.88 -7.91
CA GLY A 16 9.55 5.53 -6.52
C GLY A 16 10.97 5.02 -6.31
N ALA A 17 11.48 4.20 -7.22
CA ALA A 17 12.83 3.66 -7.17
C ALA A 17 13.91 4.74 -7.38
N ALA A 18 13.68 5.67 -8.30
CA ALA A 18 14.65 6.74 -8.59
C ALA A 18 14.71 7.79 -7.48
N LEU A 19 13.59 8.12 -6.86
CA LEU A 19 13.57 8.97 -5.66
C LEU A 19 14.33 8.31 -4.50
N ALA A 20 14.24 6.97 -4.37
CA ALA A 20 14.95 6.23 -3.34
C ALA A 20 16.46 6.10 -3.61
N SER A 21 16.89 5.89 -4.87
CA SER A 21 18.30 5.76 -5.22
C SER A 21 19.05 7.12 -5.23
N GLY A 22 18.37 8.20 -5.59
CA GLY A 22 18.94 9.55 -5.58
C GLY A 22 19.25 10.11 -4.20
N ILE A 23 18.69 9.55 -3.14
CA ILE A 23 18.91 10.00 -1.76
C ILE A 23 20.00 9.17 -1.05
N ALA A 24 20.31 7.98 -1.54
CA ALA A 24 21.38 7.13 -0.99
C ALA A 24 22.78 7.41 -1.57
N ALA A 25 22.88 8.16 -2.64
CA ALA A 25 24.14 8.53 -3.28
C ALA A 25 24.51 9.98 -2.91
N ASP A 26 25.42 10.05 -1.98
CA ASP A 26 26.37 11.15 -1.77
C ASP A 26 25.86 12.60 -1.79
N ASN A 27 26.12 13.30 -0.69
CA ASN A 27 25.91 14.75 -0.47
C ASN A 27 26.63 15.67 -1.49
N THR A 28 27.34 15.12 -2.46
CA THR A 28 28.04 15.86 -3.52
C THR A 28 27.18 16.19 -4.72
N MET A 29 26.00 15.55 -4.89
CA MET A 29 25.10 15.80 -6.03
C MET A 29 24.09 16.94 -5.81
N ALA A 30 24.16 17.67 -4.69
CA ALA A 30 23.23 18.77 -4.39
C ALA A 30 23.45 20.05 -5.23
N LYS A 31 24.45 20.07 -6.13
CA LYS A 31 24.81 21.28 -6.91
C LYS A 31 24.35 21.29 -8.37
N GLY A 32 23.46 20.42 -8.79
CA GLY A 32 23.07 20.36 -10.19
C GLY A 32 21.74 19.67 -10.49
N ALA A 33 20.78 19.66 -9.55
CA ALA A 33 19.41 19.25 -9.91
C ALA A 33 18.88 20.30 -10.91
N PRO A 34 18.55 19.92 -12.16
CA PRO A 34 18.10 20.87 -13.15
C PRO A 34 16.85 21.60 -12.66
N GLN A 35 16.73 22.90 -12.95
CA GLN A 35 15.50 23.68 -12.76
C GLN A 35 14.24 23.01 -13.41
N ALA A 36 14.47 22.11 -14.37
CA ALA A 36 13.44 21.27 -14.99
C ALA A 36 12.65 20.39 -14.00
N ALA A 37 13.19 20.09 -12.83
CA ALA A 37 12.49 19.28 -11.82
C ALA A 37 11.30 19.98 -11.15
N ASP A 38 11.18 21.28 -11.26
CA ASP A 38 10.09 22.06 -10.65
C ASP A 38 8.85 22.16 -11.57
N ASN A 39 9.00 21.80 -12.86
CA ASN A 39 7.93 21.86 -13.88
C ASN A 39 7.85 20.52 -14.66
N LEU A 40 7.69 19.42 -13.95
CA LEU A 40 7.65 18.07 -14.54
C LEU A 40 6.38 17.72 -15.33
N GLY A 41 5.45 18.66 -15.55
CA GLY A 41 4.16 18.41 -16.19
C GLY A 41 4.25 17.63 -17.52
N GLU A 42 4.23 18.32 -18.65
CA GLU A 42 4.21 17.67 -19.98
C GLU A 42 5.53 16.96 -20.34
N ASP A 43 6.66 17.43 -19.81
CA ASP A 43 7.99 16.88 -20.11
C ASP A 43 8.39 15.68 -19.22
N PHE A 44 7.53 15.24 -18.26
CA PHE A 44 7.88 14.17 -17.34
C PHE A 44 8.30 12.86 -18.04
N TYR A 45 7.57 12.45 -19.06
CA TYR A 45 7.91 11.25 -19.83
C TYR A 45 9.21 11.40 -20.60
N LYS A 46 9.52 12.60 -21.07
CA LYS A 46 10.79 12.89 -21.75
C LYS A 46 11.95 12.78 -20.78
N VAL A 47 11.80 13.34 -19.56
CA VAL A 47 12.79 13.19 -18.48
C VAL A 47 13.01 11.72 -18.13
N LEU A 48 11.95 10.90 -18.01
CA LEU A 48 12.08 9.47 -17.75
C LEU A 48 12.80 8.70 -18.85
N LEU A 49 12.69 9.13 -20.09
CA LEU A 49 13.32 8.46 -21.25
C LEU A 49 14.75 8.93 -21.52
N GLU A 50 15.06 10.16 -21.19
CA GLU A 50 16.30 10.82 -21.61
C GLU A 50 17.29 11.08 -20.46
N GLU A 51 16.78 11.23 -19.21
CA GLU A 51 17.60 11.62 -18.06
C GLU A 51 18.07 10.43 -17.22
N GLU A 52 19.26 10.54 -16.67
CA GLU A 52 19.77 9.62 -15.66
C GLU A 52 19.16 9.94 -14.28
N PRO A 53 18.88 8.94 -13.41
CA PRO A 53 19.19 7.51 -13.59
C PRO A 53 18.10 6.72 -14.33
N PHE A 54 17.02 7.34 -14.76
CA PHE A 54 15.87 6.63 -15.35
C PHE A 54 16.25 5.90 -16.63
N LYS A 55 17.01 6.55 -17.50
CA LYS A 55 17.41 6.01 -18.81
C LYS A 55 18.21 4.71 -18.69
N SER A 56 19.12 4.63 -17.72
CA SER A 56 20.00 3.47 -17.51
C SER A 56 19.48 2.46 -16.51
N THR A 57 18.40 2.79 -15.75
CA THR A 57 17.85 1.91 -14.73
C THR A 57 17.12 0.73 -15.35
N THR A 58 17.60 -0.47 -15.12
CA THR A 58 16.98 -1.71 -15.58
C THR A 58 16.18 -2.38 -14.47
N VAL A 59 15.17 -3.22 -14.84
CA VAL A 59 14.45 -4.07 -13.88
C VAL A 59 15.43 -4.90 -13.04
N LYS A 60 16.50 -5.41 -13.64
CA LYS A 60 17.55 -6.17 -12.93
C LYS A 60 18.23 -5.35 -11.84
N SER A 61 18.54 -4.06 -12.10
CA SER A 61 19.14 -3.19 -11.08
C SER A 61 18.16 -2.87 -9.96
N ILE A 62 16.89 -2.64 -10.28
CA ILE A 62 15.83 -2.44 -9.28
C ILE A 62 15.68 -3.67 -8.39
N LEU A 63 15.60 -4.86 -8.97
CA LEU A 63 15.47 -6.11 -8.21
C LEU A 63 16.66 -6.39 -7.29
N LYS A 64 17.87 -5.98 -7.68
CA LYS A 64 19.06 -6.09 -6.81
C LYS A 64 18.98 -5.17 -5.59
N SER A 65 18.49 -3.96 -5.77
CA SER A 65 18.43 -2.92 -4.73
C SER A 65 17.21 -3.07 -3.83
N TYR A 66 16.12 -3.65 -4.33
CA TYR A 66 14.81 -3.71 -3.66
C TYR A 66 14.27 -5.13 -3.61
N ARG A 67 14.84 -5.97 -2.78
CA ARG A 67 14.24 -7.28 -2.44
C ARG A 67 13.11 -7.06 -1.41
N TRP A 68 11.96 -6.66 -1.89
CA TRP A 68 10.84 -6.28 -1.04
C TRP A 68 10.03 -7.45 -0.50
N ALA A 69 10.01 -8.55 -1.22
CA ALA A 69 9.35 -9.79 -0.83
C ALA A 69 9.99 -10.96 -1.58
N PRO A 70 10.12 -12.12 -0.92
CA PRO A 70 10.54 -13.34 -1.59
C PRO A 70 9.52 -13.74 -2.66
N PHE A 71 9.98 -14.34 -3.73
CA PHE A 71 9.11 -14.99 -4.69
C PHE A 71 8.72 -16.36 -4.14
N VAL A 72 7.51 -16.46 -3.60
CA VAL A 72 6.95 -17.70 -3.03
C VAL A 72 5.71 -18.08 -3.84
N PRO A 73 5.86 -18.87 -4.89
CA PRO A 73 4.74 -19.33 -5.68
C PRO A 73 4.03 -20.50 -4.99
N VAL A 74 2.75 -20.68 -5.30
CA VAL A 74 1.97 -21.86 -4.96
C VAL A 74 1.53 -22.58 -6.22
N ALA A 75 1.36 -23.89 -6.14
CA ALA A 75 0.79 -24.65 -7.21
C ALA A 75 -0.73 -24.39 -7.32
N ARG A 76 -1.30 -24.57 -8.50
CA ARG A 76 -2.72 -24.33 -8.77
C ARG A 76 -3.65 -25.18 -7.88
N ASP A 77 -3.22 -26.34 -7.48
CA ASP A 77 -3.92 -27.28 -6.60
C ASP A 77 -3.57 -27.15 -5.12
N SER A 78 -2.73 -26.15 -4.76
CA SER A 78 -2.38 -25.89 -3.37
C SER A 78 -3.61 -25.52 -2.55
N ALA A 79 -3.60 -25.92 -1.28
CA ALA A 79 -4.67 -25.56 -0.34
C ALA A 79 -4.78 -24.05 -0.17
N MET A 80 -6.01 -23.51 -0.17
CA MET A 80 -6.26 -22.08 0.03
C MET A 80 -5.73 -21.59 1.39
N LEU A 81 -5.72 -22.45 2.41
CA LEU A 81 -5.13 -22.15 3.71
C LEU A 81 -3.67 -21.70 3.59
N THR A 82 -2.88 -22.37 2.73
CA THR A 82 -1.49 -21.97 2.46
C THR A 82 -1.41 -20.53 1.94
N VAL A 83 -2.27 -20.18 0.99
CA VAL A 83 -2.34 -18.82 0.43
C VAL A 83 -2.72 -17.80 1.49
N LEU A 84 -3.74 -18.09 2.29
CA LEU A 84 -4.21 -17.21 3.36
C LEU A 84 -3.12 -16.96 4.41
N LEU A 85 -2.38 -17.99 4.80
CA LEU A 85 -1.26 -17.89 5.73
C LEU A 85 -0.12 -17.05 5.15
N LEU A 86 0.23 -17.26 3.87
CA LEU A 86 1.26 -16.47 3.19
C LEU A 86 0.89 -14.98 3.15
N LEU A 87 -0.36 -14.65 2.87
CA LEU A 87 -0.86 -13.27 2.79
C LEU A 87 -1.03 -12.60 4.16
N SER A 88 -1.35 -13.36 5.21
CA SER A 88 -1.57 -12.84 6.57
C SER A 88 -0.31 -12.90 7.42
N LYS A 89 0.05 -14.08 7.89
CA LYS A 89 1.14 -14.30 8.84
C LYS A 89 2.52 -14.01 8.24
N TYR A 90 2.75 -14.43 7.01
CA TYR A 90 4.04 -14.24 6.32
C TYR A 90 4.13 -12.91 5.54
N ARG A 91 3.12 -12.05 5.65
CA ARG A 91 3.11 -10.66 5.19
C ARG A 91 3.32 -10.47 3.69
N LEU A 92 3.08 -11.49 2.86
CA LEU A 92 3.15 -11.33 1.42
C LEU A 92 1.99 -10.43 0.93
N ARG A 93 2.26 -9.58 -0.04
CA ARG A 93 1.23 -8.73 -0.66
C ARG A 93 0.43 -9.47 -1.72
N ASN A 94 1.07 -10.41 -2.37
CA ASN A 94 0.48 -11.28 -3.38
C ASN A 94 1.22 -12.63 -3.39
N VAL A 95 0.55 -13.64 -3.89
CA VAL A 95 1.07 -15.00 -4.05
C VAL A 95 0.93 -15.39 -5.51
N PRO A 96 2.06 -15.62 -6.23
CA PRO A 96 2.03 -16.13 -7.59
C PRO A 96 1.47 -17.55 -7.62
N VAL A 97 0.68 -17.87 -8.64
CA VAL A 97 0.17 -19.22 -8.91
C VAL A 97 0.86 -19.77 -10.14
N ILE A 98 1.45 -20.95 -10.02
CA ILE A 98 2.17 -21.63 -11.09
C ILE A 98 1.57 -23.01 -11.37
N GLU A 99 1.78 -23.54 -12.59
CA GLU A 99 1.61 -24.96 -12.88
C GLU A 99 2.95 -25.66 -12.64
N PRO A 100 2.99 -26.75 -11.84
CA PRO A 100 4.25 -27.42 -11.47
C PRO A 100 5.09 -27.89 -12.66
N ASP A 101 4.43 -28.31 -13.75
CA ASP A 101 5.07 -28.86 -14.94
C ASP A 101 5.39 -27.82 -16.02
N LYS A 102 5.03 -26.56 -15.78
CA LYS A 102 5.26 -25.44 -16.70
C LYS A 102 5.84 -24.26 -15.97
N PRO A 103 6.89 -23.61 -16.51
CA PRO A 103 7.48 -22.44 -15.89
C PRO A 103 6.57 -21.21 -15.95
N ASP A 104 5.36 -21.34 -16.47
CA ASP A 104 4.45 -20.24 -16.70
C ASP A 104 3.69 -19.87 -15.43
N MET A 105 3.64 -18.58 -15.17
CA MET A 105 2.82 -18.02 -14.12
C MET A 105 1.38 -17.89 -14.61
N VAL A 106 0.46 -18.60 -13.95
CA VAL A 106 -0.96 -18.64 -14.32
C VAL A 106 -1.72 -17.42 -13.82
N ASN A 107 -1.45 -17.00 -12.58
CA ASN A 107 -2.18 -15.91 -11.94
C ASN A 107 -1.45 -15.39 -10.69
N PHE A 108 -2.03 -14.36 -10.06
CA PHE A 108 -1.67 -13.85 -8.74
C PHE A 108 -2.90 -13.81 -7.83
N ILE A 109 -2.73 -14.25 -6.60
CA ILE A 109 -3.74 -14.04 -5.56
C ILE A 109 -3.27 -12.88 -4.69
N THR A 110 -4.08 -11.83 -4.57
CA THR A 110 -3.78 -10.64 -3.78
C THR A 110 -4.61 -10.59 -2.49
N GLN A 111 -4.15 -9.84 -1.50
CA GLN A 111 -4.93 -9.59 -0.29
C GLN A 111 -6.31 -8.98 -0.62
N SER A 112 -6.38 -8.05 -1.59
CA SER A 112 -7.65 -7.44 -2.02
C SER A 112 -8.62 -8.48 -2.59
N ALA A 113 -8.14 -9.40 -3.44
CA ALA A 113 -8.98 -10.46 -3.99
C ALA A 113 -9.53 -11.39 -2.91
N VAL A 114 -8.72 -11.69 -1.88
CA VAL A 114 -9.16 -12.49 -0.74
C VAL A 114 -10.24 -11.77 0.07
N VAL A 115 -10.05 -10.49 0.41
CA VAL A 115 -11.04 -9.72 1.18
C VAL A 115 -12.35 -9.54 0.40
N GLN A 116 -12.28 -9.32 -0.92
CA GLN A 116 -13.48 -9.34 -1.78
C GLN A 116 -14.17 -10.72 -1.82
N GLY A 117 -13.38 -11.79 -1.75
CA GLY A 117 -13.91 -13.14 -1.61
C GLY A 117 -14.61 -13.38 -0.27
N LEU A 118 -14.02 -12.88 0.83
CA LEU A 118 -14.62 -12.96 2.17
C LEU A 118 -15.95 -12.21 2.24
N GLU A 119 -16.07 -11.03 1.64
CA GLU A 119 -17.33 -10.28 1.60
C GLU A 119 -18.48 -11.11 1.00
N ARG A 120 -18.18 -11.92 -0.03
CA ARG A 120 -19.17 -12.81 -0.68
C ARG A 120 -19.55 -14.01 0.18
N CYS A 121 -18.88 -14.23 1.31
CA CYS A 121 -19.18 -15.30 2.23
C CYS A 121 -20.24 -14.93 3.29
N LYS A 122 -20.75 -13.71 3.26
CA LYS A 122 -21.86 -13.25 4.12
C LYS A 122 -23.04 -14.22 4.04
N GLY A 123 -23.63 -14.55 5.20
CA GLY A 123 -24.70 -15.54 5.33
C GLY A 123 -24.19 -16.97 5.49
N ARG A 124 -22.89 -17.18 5.65
CA ARG A 124 -22.32 -18.50 6.01
C ARG A 124 -21.92 -18.50 7.48
N ASP A 125 -22.36 -19.48 8.23
CA ASP A 125 -22.17 -19.58 9.69
C ASP A 125 -20.72 -19.37 10.12
N TRP A 126 -19.75 -20.00 9.42
CA TRP A 126 -18.33 -19.86 9.72
C TRP A 126 -17.79 -18.44 9.53
N PHE A 127 -18.37 -17.70 8.59
CA PHE A 127 -17.98 -16.31 8.34
C PHE A 127 -18.67 -15.38 9.33
N ASP A 128 -19.98 -15.50 9.47
CA ASP A 128 -20.79 -14.59 10.28
C ASP A 128 -20.41 -14.68 11.77
N CYS A 129 -20.04 -15.86 12.27
CA CYS A 129 -19.60 -16.02 13.66
C CYS A 129 -18.33 -15.19 14.03
N ILE A 130 -17.55 -14.79 13.05
CA ILE A 130 -16.38 -13.92 13.21
C ILE A 130 -16.71 -12.50 12.78
N ALA A 131 -17.35 -12.35 11.63
CA ALA A 131 -17.59 -11.07 10.97
C ALA A 131 -18.60 -10.18 11.72
N ASP A 132 -19.52 -10.75 12.46
CA ASP A 132 -20.52 -10.02 13.28
C ASP A 132 -19.94 -9.48 14.59
N LYS A 133 -18.73 -9.89 14.96
CA LYS A 133 -18.07 -9.36 16.17
C LYS A 133 -17.57 -7.95 15.96
N CYS A 134 -17.57 -7.16 17.03
CA CYS A 134 -16.89 -5.87 17.04
C CYS A 134 -15.39 -6.06 16.81
N ILE A 135 -14.76 -5.12 16.14
CA ILE A 135 -13.31 -5.19 15.90
C ILE A 135 -12.53 -5.21 17.21
N SER A 136 -12.99 -4.52 18.25
CA SER A 136 -12.40 -4.55 19.59
C SER A 136 -12.40 -5.97 20.19
N ASP A 137 -13.46 -6.76 20.00
CA ASP A 137 -13.57 -8.13 20.51
C ASP A 137 -12.61 -9.09 19.82
N LEU A 138 -12.17 -8.74 18.62
CA LEU A 138 -11.18 -9.47 17.84
C LEU A 138 -9.74 -9.00 18.12
N GLY A 139 -9.57 -8.03 19.03
CA GLY A 139 -8.27 -7.44 19.36
C GLY A 139 -7.73 -6.50 18.27
N LEU A 140 -8.58 -6.01 17.37
CA LEU A 140 -8.20 -5.04 16.35
C LEU A 140 -8.37 -3.59 16.87
N PRO A 141 -7.53 -2.66 16.45
CA PRO A 141 -6.33 -2.81 15.61
C PRO A 141 -5.18 -3.50 16.37
N PHE A 142 -4.38 -4.30 15.68
CA PHE A 142 -3.23 -5.00 16.31
C PHE A 142 -2.08 -4.06 16.69
N MET A 143 -2.05 -2.86 16.11
CA MET A 143 -1.06 -1.82 16.41
C MET A 143 -1.63 -0.84 17.43
N SER A 144 -0.84 -0.50 18.43
CA SER A 144 -1.18 0.58 19.37
C SER A 144 -1.11 1.95 18.68
N THR A 145 -1.79 2.95 19.23
CA THR A 145 -1.78 4.34 18.70
C THR A 145 -0.36 4.92 18.57
N ALA A 146 0.55 4.53 19.47
CA ALA A 146 1.95 4.96 19.43
C ALA A 146 2.73 4.38 18.25
N GLU A 147 2.33 3.21 17.75
CA GLU A 147 2.99 2.53 16.62
C GLU A 147 2.46 3.00 15.26
N VAL A 148 1.32 3.69 15.24
CA VAL A 148 0.75 4.20 13.99
C VAL A 148 1.55 5.41 13.52
N ILE A 149 2.24 5.22 12.40
CA ILE A 149 2.95 6.28 11.72
C ILE A 149 1.93 7.17 11.03
N SER A 150 1.94 8.47 11.37
CA SER A 150 1.05 9.49 10.81
C SER A 150 1.86 10.71 10.39
N ILE A 151 1.30 11.56 9.55
CA ILE A 151 1.90 12.82 9.11
C ILE A 151 1.00 13.98 9.52
N GLN A 152 1.57 15.09 9.98
CA GLN A 152 0.81 16.31 10.25
C GLN A 152 0.39 16.97 8.93
N SER A 153 -0.80 17.57 8.90
CA SER A 153 -1.37 18.19 7.69
C SER A 153 -0.50 19.33 7.12
N ASN A 154 0.23 20.03 7.99
CA ASN A 154 1.12 21.14 7.66
C ASN A 154 2.55 20.71 7.31
N GLU A 155 2.91 19.43 7.42
CA GLU A 155 4.20 18.92 6.97
C GLU A 155 4.29 18.86 5.45
N LEU A 156 5.51 18.76 4.93
CA LEU A 156 5.72 18.71 3.48
C LEU A 156 5.29 17.34 2.90
N VAL A 157 4.64 17.37 1.75
CA VAL A 157 4.19 16.15 1.06
C VAL A 157 5.35 15.20 0.74
N LEU A 158 6.54 15.71 0.44
CA LEU A 158 7.72 14.87 0.20
C LEU A 158 8.17 14.13 1.46
N GLU A 159 7.98 14.72 2.65
CA GLU A 159 8.26 14.03 3.91
C GLU A 159 7.30 12.86 4.13
N ALA A 160 6.01 13.01 3.76
CA ALA A 160 5.05 11.90 3.78
C ALA A 160 5.53 10.72 2.90
N PHE A 161 5.96 10.98 1.67
CA PHE A 161 6.48 9.92 0.79
C PHE A 161 7.79 9.32 1.30
N LYS A 162 8.65 10.14 1.91
CA LYS A 162 9.89 9.66 2.54
C LYS A 162 9.58 8.75 3.73
N GLN A 163 8.67 9.13 4.63
CA GLN A 163 8.23 8.30 5.74
C GLN A 163 7.63 6.97 5.25
N MET A 164 6.80 6.98 4.20
CA MET A 164 6.27 5.76 3.60
C MET A 164 7.37 4.84 3.08
N ARG A 165 8.38 5.39 2.42
CA ARG A 165 9.53 4.64 1.91
C ARG A 165 10.34 4.02 3.05
N ASP A 166 10.74 4.83 4.02
CA ASP A 166 11.65 4.45 5.10
C ASP A 166 11.01 3.39 6.01
N ASN A 167 9.69 3.49 6.23
CA ASN A 167 8.92 2.52 7.02
C ASN A 167 8.31 1.37 6.17
N LYS A 168 8.54 1.35 4.84
CA LYS A 168 8.01 0.32 3.91
C LYS A 168 6.49 0.18 3.95
N ILE A 169 5.78 1.27 4.19
CA ILE A 169 4.31 1.34 4.24
C ILE A 169 3.74 2.05 3.02
N GLY A 170 2.52 1.69 2.64
CA GLY A 170 1.91 2.19 1.39
C GLY A 170 0.94 3.36 1.59
N GLY A 171 0.93 4.01 2.75
CA GLY A 171 0.13 5.21 3.01
C GLY A 171 0.11 5.58 4.48
N LEU A 172 -0.20 6.83 4.74
CA LEU A 172 -0.20 7.47 6.04
C LEU A 172 -1.54 8.15 6.30
N PRO A 173 -2.10 8.03 7.51
CA PRO A 173 -3.14 8.95 7.96
C PRO A 173 -2.56 10.35 8.10
N VAL A 174 -3.31 11.34 7.64
CA VAL A 174 -3.00 12.76 7.80
C VAL A 174 -3.78 13.25 9.00
N VAL A 175 -3.08 13.85 9.96
CA VAL A 175 -3.65 14.24 11.23
C VAL A 175 -3.39 15.71 11.56
N GLU A 176 -4.19 16.27 12.46
CA GLU A 176 -4.03 17.61 13.00
C GLU A 176 -4.00 17.61 14.53
N GLY A 177 -3.19 18.51 15.03
CA GLY A 177 -3.09 18.77 16.47
C GLY A 177 -2.43 17.65 17.28
N PRO A 178 -2.31 17.84 18.59
CA PRO A 178 -1.68 16.89 19.51
C PRO A 178 -2.51 15.62 19.71
N GLY A 179 -3.85 15.70 19.61
CA GLY A 179 -4.77 14.57 19.70
C GLY A 179 -4.80 13.70 18.46
N LYS A 180 -4.06 14.08 17.39
CA LYS A 180 -4.02 13.35 16.12
C LYS A 180 -5.41 13.16 15.48
N LYS A 181 -6.22 14.23 15.45
CA LYS A 181 -7.49 14.20 14.73
C LYS A 181 -7.23 13.91 13.26
N ILE A 182 -7.92 12.90 12.71
CA ILE A 182 -7.72 12.50 11.32
C ILE A 182 -8.42 13.49 10.38
N VAL A 183 -7.69 13.98 9.36
CA VAL A 183 -8.19 14.94 8.36
C VAL A 183 -8.03 14.45 6.93
N GLY A 184 -7.29 13.35 6.72
CA GLY A 184 -7.08 12.81 5.39
C GLY A 184 -6.25 11.53 5.39
N ASN A 185 -5.92 11.08 4.19
CA ASN A 185 -5.02 9.96 3.97
C ASN A 185 -4.18 10.21 2.72
N VAL A 186 -2.88 9.97 2.81
CA VAL A 186 -1.96 9.97 1.67
C VAL A 186 -1.50 8.55 1.37
N SER A 187 -1.63 8.14 0.13
CA SER A 187 -1.19 6.84 -0.37
C SER A 187 0.07 6.99 -1.22
N ILE A 188 0.92 5.98 -1.25
CA ILE A 188 2.09 5.97 -2.16
C ILE A 188 1.68 6.10 -3.63
N ARG A 189 0.45 5.72 -3.99
CA ARG A 189 -0.09 5.89 -5.35
C ARG A 189 -0.30 7.35 -5.72
N ASP A 190 -0.46 8.23 -4.73
CA ASP A 190 -0.77 9.64 -4.96
C ASP A 190 0.46 10.41 -5.44
N ILE A 191 1.66 9.82 -5.34
CA ILE A 191 2.88 10.37 -5.96
C ILE A 191 2.68 10.66 -7.46
N ARG A 192 1.80 9.91 -8.14
CA ARG A 192 1.46 10.15 -9.55
C ARG A 192 0.92 11.55 -9.81
N TYR A 193 0.20 12.14 -8.86
CA TYR A 193 -0.34 13.48 -9.01
C TYR A 193 0.77 14.53 -8.96
N LEU A 194 1.82 14.32 -8.14
CA LEU A 194 3.01 15.19 -8.17
C LEU A 194 3.72 15.16 -9.54
N LEU A 195 3.65 14.02 -10.22
CA LEU A 195 4.40 13.77 -11.44
C LEU A 195 3.60 14.11 -12.72
N LEU A 196 2.27 13.98 -12.69
CA LEU A 196 1.42 14.03 -13.87
C LEU A 196 0.50 15.25 -13.92
N SER A 197 0.32 15.98 -12.79
CA SER A 197 -0.57 17.13 -12.76
C SER A 197 0.20 18.43 -13.00
N PRO A 198 0.00 19.11 -14.13
CA PRO A 198 0.68 20.36 -14.45
C PRO A 198 0.34 21.49 -13.47
N GLU A 199 -0.78 21.36 -12.75
CA GLU A 199 -1.25 22.32 -11.75
C GLU A 199 -0.45 22.25 -10.44
N ILE A 200 0.27 21.15 -10.20
CA ILE A 200 1.08 20.97 -8.99
C ILE A 200 2.50 21.48 -9.25
N THR A 201 2.63 22.80 -9.23
CA THR A 201 3.91 23.48 -9.24
C THR A 201 4.49 23.60 -7.83
N ASN A 202 5.82 23.73 -7.72
CA ASN A 202 6.52 23.92 -6.42
C ASN A 202 6.25 22.80 -5.39
N PHE A 203 6.11 21.54 -5.84
CA PHE A 203 5.81 20.38 -4.98
C PHE A 203 6.78 20.22 -3.80
N ARG A 204 8.00 20.79 -3.87
CA ARG A 204 8.98 20.77 -2.77
C ARG A 204 8.58 21.60 -1.56
N LYS A 205 7.67 22.57 -1.74
CA LYS A 205 7.14 23.44 -0.69
C LYS A 205 5.69 23.14 -0.35
N LEU A 206 5.11 22.17 -1.04
CA LEU A 206 3.70 21.82 -0.90
C LEU A 206 3.48 21.08 0.42
N THR A 207 2.54 21.54 1.22
CA THR A 207 2.12 20.83 2.42
C THR A 207 1.22 19.64 2.06
N VAL A 208 1.07 18.72 3.00
CA VAL A 208 0.20 17.55 2.79
C VAL A 208 -1.24 17.97 2.56
N ILE A 209 -1.74 18.95 3.34
CA ILE A 209 -3.13 19.42 3.18
C ILE A 209 -3.35 20.11 1.85
N ASP A 210 -2.45 21.01 1.43
CA ASP A 210 -2.54 21.69 0.13
C ASP A 210 -2.49 20.68 -1.03
N PHE A 211 -1.70 19.60 -0.88
CA PHE A 211 -1.62 18.53 -1.85
C PHE A 211 -2.95 17.78 -1.97
N LEU A 212 -3.56 17.41 -0.85
CA LEU A 212 -4.87 16.72 -0.83
C LEU A 212 -5.95 17.61 -1.46
N GLU A 213 -6.01 18.90 -1.13
CA GLU A 213 -6.96 19.84 -1.72
C GLU A 213 -6.81 19.96 -3.24
N ARG A 214 -5.57 19.98 -3.74
CA ARG A 214 -5.32 20.02 -5.19
C ARG A 214 -5.73 18.74 -5.89
N ILE A 215 -5.52 17.58 -5.27
CA ILE A 215 -6.01 16.31 -5.83
C ILE A 215 -7.54 16.32 -5.90
N VAL A 216 -8.23 16.77 -4.87
CA VAL A 216 -9.71 16.92 -4.89
C VAL A 216 -10.14 17.82 -6.03
N SER A 217 -9.52 18.99 -6.14
CA SER A 217 -9.87 19.97 -7.17
C SER A 217 -9.67 19.44 -8.59
N SER A 218 -8.58 18.70 -8.82
CA SER A 218 -8.31 18.05 -10.10
C SER A 218 -9.22 16.84 -10.39
N SER A 219 -9.64 16.14 -9.35
CA SER A 219 -10.52 14.96 -9.47
C SER A 219 -12.00 15.30 -9.59
N LEU A 220 -12.43 16.49 -9.15
CA LEU A 220 -13.79 16.99 -9.38
C LEU A 220 -14.08 17.15 -10.88
N GLN A 221 -13.05 17.37 -11.71
CA GLN A 221 -13.19 17.37 -13.18
C GLN A 221 -13.41 15.96 -13.74
N THR A 222 -13.04 14.90 -13.00
CA THR A 222 -13.17 13.48 -13.41
C THR A 222 -14.21 12.69 -12.63
N GLY A 223 -14.88 13.29 -11.64
CA GLY A 223 -16.04 12.72 -10.93
C GLY A 223 -15.72 11.66 -9.86
N ASN A 224 -14.45 11.50 -9.41
CA ASN A 224 -14.04 10.28 -8.69
C ASN A 224 -13.19 10.45 -7.43
N ALA A 225 -13.18 11.56 -6.71
CA ALA A 225 -12.41 11.58 -5.46
C ALA A 225 -13.05 12.39 -4.35
N SER A 226 -13.46 11.70 -3.31
CA SER A 226 -13.52 12.23 -1.94
C SER A 226 -12.20 11.88 -1.26
N HIS A 227 -11.52 12.86 -0.65
CA HIS A 227 -10.36 12.63 0.21
C HIS A 227 -10.73 12.59 1.69
N GLU A 228 -12.02 12.49 1.99
CA GLU A 228 -12.44 12.24 3.34
C GLU A 228 -11.79 10.94 3.84
N PRO A 229 -11.20 10.97 5.03
CA PRO A 229 -10.56 9.78 5.58
C PRO A 229 -11.64 8.72 5.84
N ILE A 230 -11.42 7.53 5.29
CA ILE A 230 -12.33 6.41 5.52
C ILE A 230 -11.97 5.82 6.89
N THR A 231 -12.92 5.91 7.80
CA THR A 231 -12.74 5.54 9.20
C THR A 231 -13.75 4.50 9.67
N CYS A 232 -13.43 3.82 10.76
CA CYS A 232 -14.37 3.02 11.56
C CYS A 232 -14.10 3.26 13.05
N LYS A 233 -15.01 2.81 13.90
CA LYS A 233 -14.87 2.88 15.36
C LYS A 233 -14.60 1.50 15.94
N LEU A 234 -14.16 1.43 17.19
CA LEU A 234 -13.86 0.16 17.87
C LEU A 234 -15.08 -0.76 18.02
N ASP A 235 -16.28 -0.20 18.04
CA ASP A 235 -17.56 -0.92 18.08
C ASP A 235 -18.08 -1.32 16.70
N SER A 236 -17.42 -0.94 15.61
CA SER A 236 -17.77 -1.37 14.27
C SER A 236 -17.58 -2.88 14.12
N THR A 237 -18.47 -3.55 13.39
CA THR A 237 -18.31 -4.99 13.12
C THR A 237 -17.23 -5.24 12.09
N LEU A 238 -16.56 -6.39 12.18
CA LEU A 238 -15.59 -6.78 11.17
C LEU A 238 -16.23 -6.88 9.77
N GLN A 239 -17.51 -7.27 9.69
CA GLN A 239 -18.27 -7.28 8.43
C GLN A 239 -18.36 -5.91 7.79
N SER A 240 -18.63 -4.86 8.58
CA SER A 240 -18.69 -3.48 8.04
C SER A 240 -17.34 -3.01 7.54
N VAL A 241 -16.24 -3.39 8.22
CA VAL A 241 -14.87 -3.11 7.79
C VAL A 241 -14.55 -3.85 6.49
N ILE A 242 -14.89 -5.15 6.39
CA ILE A 242 -14.70 -5.94 5.16
C ILE A 242 -15.45 -5.31 3.99
N HIS A 243 -16.72 -4.96 4.21
CA HIS A 243 -17.54 -4.32 3.19
C HIS A 243 -16.92 -3.02 2.69
N THR A 244 -16.48 -2.15 3.59
CA THR A 244 -15.85 -0.87 3.23
C THR A 244 -14.56 -1.08 2.44
N LEU A 245 -13.68 -1.98 2.90
CA LEU A 245 -12.41 -2.29 2.22
C LEU A 245 -12.65 -2.86 0.81
N ALA A 246 -13.65 -3.74 0.65
CA ALA A 246 -13.96 -4.40 -0.61
C ALA A 246 -14.66 -3.46 -1.60
N SER A 247 -15.73 -2.77 -1.17
CA SER A 247 -16.55 -1.91 -2.03
C SER A 247 -15.79 -0.69 -2.53
N GLN A 248 -14.95 -0.09 -1.68
CA GLN A 248 -14.15 1.07 -2.04
C GLN A 248 -12.78 0.72 -2.62
N SER A 249 -12.45 -0.57 -2.72
CA SER A 249 -11.16 -1.06 -3.24
C SER A 249 -9.96 -0.43 -2.55
N ILE A 250 -10.06 -0.19 -1.23
CA ILE A 250 -9.00 0.38 -0.41
C ILE A 250 -8.25 -0.71 0.36
N HIS A 251 -7.03 -0.40 0.79
CA HIS A 251 -6.14 -1.37 1.43
C HIS A 251 -6.06 -1.23 2.95
N ARG A 252 -6.64 -0.18 3.51
CA ARG A 252 -6.66 0.13 4.93
C ARG A 252 -7.84 0.99 5.30
N ILE A 253 -8.25 0.90 6.55
CA ILE A 253 -9.23 1.77 7.19
C ILE A 253 -8.62 2.27 8.50
N HIS A 254 -8.88 3.52 8.84
CA HIS A 254 -8.38 4.13 10.07
C HIS A 254 -9.40 3.94 11.19
N VAL A 255 -8.93 3.52 12.35
CA VAL A 255 -9.77 3.41 13.55
C VAL A 255 -9.68 4.70 14.31
N VAL A 256 -10.83 5.27 14.64
CA VAL A 256 -10.93 6.53 15.39
C VAL A 256 -11.80 6.35 16.63
N ASP A 257 -11.59 7.23 17.60
CA ASP A 257 -12.44 7.33 18.80
C ASP A 257 -13.66 8.24 18.59
N GLY A 258 -14.32 8.62 19.70
CA GLY A 258 -15.48 9.49 19.68
C GLY A 258 -15.20 10.96 19.32
N GLN A 259 -13.93 11.39 19.32
CA GLN A 259 -13.44 12.72 18.96
C GLN A 259 -12.80 12.77 17.57
N ASP A 260 -12.89 11.70 16.79
CA ASP A 260 -12.21 11.48 15.50
C ASP A 260 -10.68 11.48 15.64
N GLU A 261 -10.16 11.18 16.83
CA GLU A 261 -8.73 11.02 17.04
C GLU A 261 -8.29 9.60 16.63
N LEU A 262 -7.13 9.52 16.01
CA LEU A 262 -6.57 8.30 15.45
C LEU A 262 -6.21 7.29 16.56
N VAL A 263 -6.87 6.16 16.61
CA VAL A 263 -6.61 5.05 17.54
C VAL A 263 -5.74 3.97 16.91
N GLY A 264 -5.94 3.69 15.61
CA GLY A 264 -5.23 2.62 14.95
C GLY A 264 -5.50 2.52 13.45
N VAL A 265 -4.96 1.48 12.83
CA VAL A 265 -5.14 1.18 11.40
C VAL A 265 -5.43 -0.31 11.24
N ILE A 266 -6.45 -0.65 10.48
CA ILE A 266 -6.75 -2.02 10.06
C ILE A 266 -6.44 -2.14 8.57
N THR A 267 -5.68 -3.16 8.21
CA THR A 267 -5.29 -3.46 6.83
C THR A 267 -5.98 -4.72 6.32
N LEU A 268 -5.93 -4.95 5.00
CA LEU A 268 -6.42 -6.20 4.41
C LEU A 268 -5.80 -7.44 5.07
N ARG A 269 -4.53 -7.37 5.45
CA ARG A 269 -3.82 -8.46 6.13
C ARG A 269 -4.43 -8.76 7.50
N ASP A 270 -4.75 -7.74 8.27
CA ASP A 270 -5.31 -7.89 9.62
C ASP A 270 -6.68 -8.55 9.56
N VAL A 271 -7.50 -8.16 8.56
CA VAL A 271 -8.79 -8.81 8.27
C VAL A 271 -8.60 -10.29 7.94
N ILE A 272 -7.69 -10.63 7.03
CA ILE A 272 -7.42 -12.04 6.67
C ILE A 272 -6.97 -12.82 7.90
N SER A 273 -6.15 -12.22 8.77
CA SER A 273 -5.65 -12.86 9.99
C SER A 273 -6.76 -13.28 10.97
N CYS A 274 -7.91 -12.59 10.98
CA CYS A 274 -9.04 -12.96 11.82
C CYS A 274 -9.68 -14.32 11.43
N PHE A 275 -9.50 -14.77 10.20
CA PHE A 275 -10.09 -16.01 9.68
C PHE A 275 -9.12 -17.18 9.60
N VAL A 276 -7.85 -16.99 9.98
CA VAL A 276 -6.79 -17.98 9.73
C VAL A 276 -5.98 -18.26 10.98
N THR A 277 -5.93 -19.54 11.34
CA THR A 277 -5.02 -20.07 12.34
C THR A 277 -4.06 -21.04 11.66
N GLU A 278 -2.76 -20.87 11.87
CA GLU A 278 -1.76 -21.78 11.31
C GLU A 278 -1.75 -23.08 12.11
N PRO A 279 -2.02 -24.24 11.46
CA PRO A 279 -1.81 -25.52 12.08
C PRO A 279 -0.32 -25.76 12.41
N PRO A 280 0.02 -26.50 13.48
CA PRO A 280 1.39 -26.87 13.76
C PRO A 280 2.03 -27.53 12.54
N TYR A 281 3.25 -27.13 12.22
CA TYR A 281 4.08 -27.70 11.15
C TYR A 281 3.53 -27.57 9.72
N HIS A 282 2.51 -26.75 9.49
CA HIS A 282 1.85 -26.61 8.16
C HIS A 282 2.84 -26.38 7.02
N PHE A 283 3.85 -25.54 7.23
CA PHE A 283 4.84 -25.24 6.20
C PHE A 283 6.06 -26.16 6.20
N ASP A 284 6.28 -26.95 7.25
CA ASP A 284 7.39 -27.89 7.32
C ASP A 284 7.22 -29.00 6.26
N ASP A 285 5.97 -29.40 5.98
CA ASP A 285 5.63 -30.40 4.97
C ASP A 285 5.60 -29.82 3.53
N TYR A 286 5.44 -28.48 3.39
CA TYR A 286 5.17 -27.86 2.07
C TYR A 286 6.42 -27.29 1.41
N TYR A 287 7.31 -26.66 2.17
CA TYR A 287 8.49 -25.94 1.67
C TYR A 287 9.79 -26.37 2.34
N GLY A 288 9.74 -27.25 3.35
CA GLY A 288 10.89 -27.59 4.15
C GLY A 288 11.46 -26.39 4.93
N PHE A 289 12.71 -26.48 5.33
CA PHE A 289 13.42 -25.44 6.11
C PHE A 289 13.51 -24.08 5.40
N ALA A 290 13.45 -24.04 4.08
CA ALA A 290 13.68 -22.84 3.28
C ALA A 290 12.68 -21.70 3.54
N VAL A 291 11.44 -21.98 3.94
CA VAL A 291 10.43 -20.93 4.14
C VAL A 291 10.71 -20.13 5.42
N LYS A 292 11.07 -20.79 6.50
CA LYS A 292 11.41 -20.09 7.76
C LYS A 292 12.62 -19.18 7.58
N GLU A 293 13.63 -19.62 6.83
CA GLU A 293 14.83 -18.83 6.55
C GLU A 293 14.56 -17.61 5.66
N ILE A 294 13.61 -17.71 4.73
CA ILE A 294 13.24 -16.63 3.80
C ILE A 294 12.49 -15.51 4.54
N PHE A 295 11.70 -15.83 5.57
CA PHE A 295 10.86 -14.85 6.27
C PHE A 295 11.47 -14.28 7.55
N ILE A 296 12.59 -14.81 8.04
CA ILE A 296 13.30 -14.33 9.23
C ILE A 296 14.28 -13.18 8.88
N GLN A 297 14.57 -12.94 7.61
CA GLN A 297 15.35 -11.80 7.14
C GLN A 297 14.43 -10.59 6.86
#